data_a0dcc4a5039da63a455085ea7a6ccb9d
#
_entry.id   a0dcc4a5039da63a455085ea7a6ccb9d
#
_cell.length_a   1.000
_cell.length_b   1.000
_cell.length_c   1.000
_cell.angle_alpha   90.00
_cell.angle_beta   90.00
_cell.angle_gamma   90.00
#
_symmetry.space_group_name_H-M   'P 1'
#
loop_
_entity.id
_entity.type
_entity.pdbx_description
1 polymer ?
#
loop_
_entity_poly.entity_id
_entity_poly.type
_entity_poly.pdbx_seq_one_letter_code
_entity_poly.pdbx_strand_id
1 'polypeptide(L)'
;METCVSKQNKILTWVVFYLCVTVASSAGFVFPLGEDNPWYKSLIEPSFAPPSWVFAPVWTILYLLIATSAYRIVTKTVHNNDSLLPLAVALWSLQLALNVIWTPIFSGAQNLETAFYYIIMLWIIIIAY
;
A
#
# COMPACT_ATOMS: atom_id res chain seq x y z
N MET A 1 -34.53 -9.92 7.44
CA MET A 1 -34.43 -9.01 6.27
C MET A 1 -32.97 -9.02 5.85
N GLU A 2 -32.60 -9.94 4.97
CA GLU A 2 -31.25 -10.04 4.45
C GLU A 2 -31.00 -8.82 3.57
N THR A 3 -30.19 -7.89 4.05
CA THR A 3 -29.65 -6.85 3.18
C THR A 3 -28.65 -7.53 2.26
N CYS A 4 -29.20 -8.13 1.20
CA CYS A 4 -28.42 -8.66 0.11
C CYS A 4 -27.59 -7.49 -0.44
N VAL A 5 -26.31 -7.41 -0.07
CA VAL A 5 -25.39 -6.50 -0.75
C VAL A 5 -25.47 -6.89 -2.20
N SER A 6 -26.16 -6.09 -3.00
CA SER A 6 -26.44 -6.34 -4.40
C SER A 6 -25.12 -6.71 -5.10
N LYS A 7 -25.17 -7.61 -6.07
CA LYS A 7 -23.99 -7.98 -6.88
C LYS A 7 -23.31 -6.72 -7.47
N GLN A 8 -24.09 -5.70 -7.79
CA GLN A 8 -23.61 -4.39 -8.23
C GLN A 8 -22.79 -3.66 -7.16
N ASN A 9 -23.22 -3.71 -5.88
CA ASN A 9 -22.48 -3.07 -4.79
C ASN A 9 -21.13 -3.76 -4.53
N LYS A 10 -21.04 -5.07 -4.71
CA LYS A 10 -19.78 -5.81 -4.59
C LYS A 10 -18.79 -5.42 -5.70
N ILE A 11 -19.27 -5.31 -6.93
CA ILE A 11 -18.46 -4.87 -8.07
C ILE A 11 -17.98 -3.44 -7.84
N LEU A 12 -18.86 -2.53 -7.43
CA LEU A 12 -18.51 -1.15 -7.15
C LEU A 12 -17.45 -1.05 -6.04
N THR A 13 -17.62 -1.80 -4.96
CA THR A 13 -16.64 -1.86 -3.87
C THR A 13 -15.27 -2.33 -4.37
N TRP A 14 -15.23 -3.36 -5.20
CA TRP A 14 -14.03 -3.85 -5.84
C TRP A 14 -13.34 -2.76 -6.67
N VAL A 15 -14.09 -2.12 -7.55
CA VAL A 15 -13.59 -1.05 -8.43
C VAL A 15 -13.02 0.10 -7.61
N VAL A 16 -13.69 0.54 -6.55
CA VAL A 16 -13.22 1.65 -5.69
C VAL A 16 -11.87 1.32 -5.06
N PHE A 17 -11.70 0.15 -4.44
CA PHE A 17 -10.44 -0.21 -3.79
C PHE A 17 -9.29 -0.36 -4.80
N TYR A 18 -9.54 -0.95 -5.96
CA TYR A 18 -8.52 -1.05 -7.00
C TYR A 18 -8.15 0.31 -7.59
N LEU A 19 -9.09 1.23 -7.76
CA LEU A 19 -8.80 2.61 -8.16
C LEU A 19 -7.95 3.33 -7.12
N CYS A 20 -8.29 3.24 -5.82
CA CYS A 20 -7.50 3.85 -4.75
C CYS A 20 -6.04 3.35 -4.77
N VAL A 21 -5.87 2.04 -4.91
CA VAL A 21 -4.53 1.42 -4.96
C VAL A 21 -3.77 1.81 -6.23
N THR A 22 -4.44 1.88 -7.39
CA THR A 22 -3.82 2.32 -8.65
C THR A 22 -3.35 3.76 -8.57
N VAL A 23 -4.17 4.65 -8.00
CA VAL A 23 -3.77 6.05 -7.75
C VAL A 23 -2.59 6.11 -6.78
N ALA A 24 -2.62 5.34 -5.69
CA ALA A 24 -1.52 5.27 -4.74
C ALA A 24 -0.22 4.78 -5.39
N SER A 25 -0.28 3.75 -6.23
CA SER A 25 0.90 3.21 -6.92
C SER A 25 1.51 4.19 -7.92
N SER A 26 0.71 5.12 -8.47
CA SER A 26 1.21 6.12 -9.41
C SER A 26 2.17 7.14 -8.80
N ALA A 27 2.20 7.28 -7.47
CA ALA A 27 3.14 8.16 -6.77
C ALA A 27 4.61 7.77 -7.04
N GLY A 28 4.89 6.49 -7.29
CA GLY A 28 6.23 6.01 -7.65
C GLY A 28 6.76 6.57 -8.98
N PHE A 29 5.89 7.00 -9.89
CA PHE A 29 6.31 7.61 -11.15
C PHE A 29 6.76 9.06 -11.00
N VAL A 30 6.30 9.75 -9.96
CA VAL A 30 6.66 11.15 -9.68
C VAL A 30 8.05 11.25 -9.04
N PHE A 31 8.41 10.26 -8.25
CA PHE A 31 9.69 10.19 -7.54
C PHE A 31 10.46 8.95 -7.99
N PRO A 32 11.34 9.08 -9.01
CA PRO A 32 12.07 7.94 -9.54
C PRO A 32 12.95 7.30 -8.46
N LEU A 33 12.83 5.99 -8.34
CA LEU A 33 13.64 5.12 -7.49
C LEU A 33 14.60 4.31 -8.38
N GLY A 34 15.74 3.94 -7.82
CA GLY A 34 16.70 3.08 -8.51
C GLY A 34 17.66 3.85 -9.42
N GLU A 35 17.96 3.28 -10.58
CA GLU A 35 19.06 3.72 -11.45
C GLU A 35 18.91 5.14 -12.01
N ASP A 36 17.72 5.70 -12.02
CA ASP A 36 17.47 7.07 -12.47
C ASP A 36 17.72 8.13 -11.38
N ASN A 37 17.97 7.70 -10.12
CA ASN A 37 18.24 8.59 -9.00
C ASN A 37 19.74 8.60 -8.68
N PRO A 38 20.47 9.73 -8.88
CA PRO A 38 21.91 9.82 -8.59
C PRO A 38 22.27 9.54 -7.13
N TRP A 39 21.41 9.95 -6.20
CA TRP A 39 21.61 9.67 -4.79
C TRP A 39 21.50 8.18 -4.49
N TYR A 40 20.51 7.49 -5.08
CA TYR A 40 20.35 6.05 -4.91
C TYR A 40 21.58 5.29 -5.41
N LYS A 41 22.15 5.69 -6.56
CA LYS A 41 23.41 5.12 -7.07
C LYS A 41 24.61 5.30 -6.16
N SER A 42 24.60 6.33 -5.31
CA SER A 42 25.70 6.59 -4.37
C SER A 42 25.62 5.73 -3.10
N LEU A 43 24.52 5.01 -2.88
CA LEU A 43 24.35 4.15 -1.73
C LEU A 43 25.20 2.87 -1.89
N ILE A 44 25.76 2.41 -0.78
CA ILE A 44 26.44 1.11 -0.70
C ILE A 44 25.36 0.03 -0.58
N GLU A 45 25.07 -0.65 -1.67
CA GLU A 45 24.10 -1.73 -1.67
C GLU A 45 24.72 -3.02 -1.09
N PRO A 46 23.95 -3.77 -0.28
CA PRO A 46 24.38 -5.09 0.17
C PRO A 46 24.45 -6.07 -1.00
N SER A 47 25.33 -7.07 -0.92
CA SER A 47 25.55 -8.06 -1.97
C SER A 47 24.31 -8.92 -2.33
N PHE A 48 23.31 -8.93 -1.45
CA PHE A 48 22.04 -9.63 -1.65
C PHE A 48 20.90 -8.72 -2.15
N ALA A 49 21.19 -7.45 -2.50
CA ALA A 49 20.17 -6.54 -3.03
C ALA A 49 19.55 -7.12 -4.31
N PRO A 50 18.21 -7.18 -4.42
CA PRO A 50 17.58 -7.69 -5.61
C PRO A 50 17.78 -6.73 -6.78
N PRO A 51 17.88 -7.25 -8.02
CA PRO A 51 17.93 -6.40 -9.22
C PRO A 51 16.72 -5.47 -9.32
N SER A 52 16.90 -4.28 -9.88
CA SER A 52 15.87 -3.23 -9.97
C SER A 52 14.58 -3.70 -10.66
N TRP A 53 14.66 -4.60 -11.64
CA TRP A 53 13.48 -5.14 -12.31
C TRP A 53 12.52 -5.94 -11.41
N VAL A 54 13.01 -6.47 -10.28
CA VAL A 54 12.19 -7.24 -9.32
C VAL A 54 11.16 -6.36 -8.62
N PHE A 55 11.44 -5.07 -8.45
CA PHE A 55 10.56 -4.15 -7.71
C PHE A 55 9.19 -4.00 -8.37
N ALA A 56 9.12 -3.84 -9.69
CA ALA A 56 7.85 -3.64 -10.38
C ALA A 56 6.87 -4.81 -10.22
N PRO A 57 7.22 -6.07 -10.48
CA PRO A 57 6.30 -7.19 -10.27
C PRO A 57 5.95 -7.41 -8.79
N VAL A 58 6.91 -7.25 -7.87
CA VAL A 58 6.64 -7.40 -6.43
C VAL A 58 5.65 -6.35 -5.94
N TRP A 59 5.86 -5.07 -6.25
CA TRP A 59 4.93 -4.01 -5.87
C TRP A 59 3.55 -4.17 -6.50
N THR A 60 3.48 -4.66 -7.74
CA THR A 60 2.20 -4.98 -8.39
C THR A 60 1.43 -6.02 -7.58
N ILE A 61 2.08 -7.12 -7.19
CA ILE A 61 1.47 -8.16 -6.38
C ILE A 61 1.03 -7.61 -5.02
N LEU A 62 1.89 -6.84 -4.33
CA LEU A 62 1.58 -6.24 -3.03
C LEU A 62 0.35 -5.32 -3.10
N TYR A 63 0.27 -4.45 -4.10
CA TYR A 63 -0.89 -3.57 -4.28
C TYR A 63 -2.17 -4.35 -4.60
N LEU A 64 -2.11 -5.41 -5.37
CA LEU A 64 -3.25 -6.30 -5.59
C LEU A 64 -3.72 -6.97 -4.29
N LEU A 65 -2.78 -7.41 -3.43
CA LEU A 65 -3.10 -7.97 -2.12
C LEU A 65 -3.71 -6.93 -1.19
N ILE A 66 -3.19 -5.71 -1.16
CA ILE A 66 -3.74 -4.59 -0.37
C ILE A 66 -5.19 -4.29 -0.78
N ALA A 67 -5.48 -4.19 -2.07
CA ALA A 67 -6.84 -3.96 -2.57
C ALA A 67 -7.77 -5.13 -2.23
N THR A 68 -7.30 -6.36 -2.41
CA THR A 68 -8.07 -7.58 -2.12
C THR A 68 -8.38 -7.70 -0.63
N SER A 69 -7.46 -7.34 0.27
CA SER A 69 -7.67 -7.38 1.72
C SER A 69 -8.81 -6.44 2.14
N ALA A 70 -8.81 -5.20 1.66
CA ALA A 70 -9.89 -4.24 1.92
C ALA A 70 -11.24 -4.74 1.44
N TYR A 71 -11.29 -5.26 0.21
CA TYR A 71 -12.51 -5.82 -0.34
C TYR A 71 -13.06 -6.96 0.52
N ARG A 72 -12.20 -7.88 0.95
CA ARG A 72 -12.60 -9.02 1.79
C ARG A 72 -13.12 -8.58 3.15
N ILE A 73 -12.46 -7.62 3.80
CA ILE A 73 -12.90 -7.10 5.10
C ILE A 73 -14.25 -6.42 4.96
N VAL A 74 -14.39 -5.48 4.05
CA VAL A 74 -15.65 -4.74 3.87
C VAL A 74 -16.81 -5.69 3.54
N THR A 75 -16.62 -6.64 2.64
CA THR A 75 -17.70 -7.55 2.24
C THR A 75 -18.08 -8.55 3.31
N LYS A 76 -17.13 -9.03 4.12
CA LYS A 76 -17.40 -9.97 5.22
C LYS A 76 -17.98 -9.26 6.46
N THR A 77 -17.37 -8.15 6.84
CA THR A 77 -17.72 -7.43 8.05
C THR A 77 -19.08 -6.72 7.95
N VAL A 78 -19.41 -6.18 6.78
CA VAL A 78 -20.76 -5.65 6.49
C VAL A 78 -21.82 -6.74 6.63
N HIS A 79 -21.51 -7.97 6.23
CA HIS A 79 -22.44 -9.10 6.36
C HIS A 79 -22.67 -9.50 7.83
N ASN A 80 -21.65 -9.41 8.66
CA ASN A 80 -21.68 -9.82 10.06
C ASN A 80 -22.04 -8.66 11.03
N ASN A 81 -22.28 -7.45 10.53
CA ASN A 81 -22.55 -6.24 11.35
C ASN A 81 -21.49 -6.00 12.45
N ASP A 82 -20.22 -6.17 12.10
CA ASP A 82 -19.10 -6.10 13.02
C ASP A 82 -18.73 -4.64 13.32
N SER A 83 -18.63 -4.30 14.59
CA SER A 83 -18.29 -2.96 15.09
C SER A 83 -16.84 -2.53 14.76
N LEU A 84 -15.96 -3.47 14.39
CA LEU A 84 -14.56 -3.20 14.06
C LEU A 84 -14.35 -2.70 12.61
N LEU A 85 -15.40 -2.72 11.77
CA LEU A 85 -15.27 -2.27 10.37
C LEU A 85 -14.70 -0.85 10.22
N PRO A 86 -15.15 0.17 10.98
CA PRO A 86 -14.58 1.51 10.84
C PRO A 86 -13.09 1.57 11.16
N LEU A 87 -12.65 0.83 12.18
CA LEU A 87 -11.24 0.74 12.56
C LEU A 87 -10.42 0.06 11.45
N ALA A 88 -10.89 -1.05 10.91
CA ALA A 88 -10.20 -1.76 9.84
C ALA A 88 -10.06 -0.89 8.58
N VAL A 89 -11.11 -0.18 8.19
CA VAL A 89 -11.05 0.76 7.05
C VAL A 89 -10.10 1.91 7.33
N ALA A 90 -10.08 2.45 8.56
CA ALA A 90 -9.17 3.52 8.94
C ALA A 90 -7.71 3.06 8.89
N LEU A 91 -7.38 1.88 9.42
CA LEU A 91 -6.03 1.31 9.37
C LEU A 91 -5.59 1.02 7.93
N TRP A 92 -6.49 0.48 7.10
CA TRP A 92 -6.23 0.26 5.68
C TRP A 92 -5.93 1.56 4.93
N SER A 93 -6.73 2.60 5.18
CA SER A 93 -6.52 3.92 4.55
C SER A 93 -5.21 4.55 5.01
N LEU A 94 -4.90 4.43 6.30
CA LEU A 94 -3.66 4.94 6.88
C LEU A 94 -2.43 4.26 6.26
N GLN A 95 -2.41 2.92 6.22
CA GLN A 95 -1.27 2.20 5.64
C GLN A 95 -1.10 2.51 4.14
N LEU A 96 -2.20 2.71 3.39
CA LEU A 96 -2.12 3.09 1.98
C LEU A 96 -1.55 4.51 1.82
N ALA A 97 -1.99 5.48 2.64
CA ALA A 97 -1.43 6.83 2.64
C ALA A 97 0.07 6.83 2.98
N LEU A 98 0.48 6.04 3.96
CA LEU A 98 1.88 5.88 4.33
C LEU A 98 2.69 5.24 3.19
N ASN A 99 2.14 4.29 2.44
CA ASN A 99 2.78 3.74 1.26
C ASN A 99 3.03 4.79 0.16
N VAL A 100 2.07 5.69 -0.05
CA VAL A 100 2.23 6.82 -1.01
C VAL A 100 3.36 7.75 -0.57
N ILE A 101 3.42 8.08 0.72
CA ILE A 101 4.40 9.02 1.29
C ILE A 101 5.80 8.39 1.38
N TRP A 102 5.92 7.06 1.38
CA TRP A 102 7.21 6.37 1.45
C TRP A 102 8.19 6.84 0.37
N THR A 103 7.76 6.89 -0.88
CA THR A 103 8.63 7.24 -2.01
C THR A 103 9.22 8.65 -1.89
N PRO A 104 8.44 9.72 -1.63
CA PRO A 104 9.01 11.04 -1.38
C PRO A 104 9.89 11.12 -0.12
N ILE A 105 9.62 10.34 0.92
CA ILE A 105 10.50 10.30 2.09
C ILE A 105 11.83 9.66 1.73
N PHE A 106 11.81 8.50 1.09
CA PHE A 106 13.03 7.78 0.76
C PHE A 106 13.88 8.51 -0.28
N SER A 107 13.31 8.87 -1.42
CA SER A 107 14.06 9.47 -2.52
C SER A 107 14.14 10.99 -2.47
N GLY A 108 13.19 11.66 -1.81
CA GLY A 108 13.16 13.11 -1.69
C GLY A 108 13.96 13.64 -0.51
N ALA A 109 13.76 13.09 0.69
CA ALA A 109 14.52 13.49 1.87
C ALA A 109 15.95 12.93 1.88
N GLN A 110 16.24 11.88 1.13
CA GLN A 110 17.56 11.25 0.97
C GLN A 110 18.22 10.90 2.33
N ASN A 111 17.42 10.52 3.30
CA ASN A 111 17.86 10.21 4.66
C ASN A 111 17.46 8.78 5.03
N LEU A 112 18.45 7.88 5.08
CA LEU A 112 18.24 6.46 5.36
C LEU A 112 17.72 6.20 6.78
N GLU A 113 18.13 7.01 7.75
CA GLU A 113 17.68 6.86 9.14
C GLU A 113 16.18 7.18 9.25
N THR A 114 15.74 8.29 8.68
CA THR A 114 14.32 8.66 8.62
C THR A 114 13.51 7.60 7.87
N ALA A 115 14.02 7.11 6.75
CA ALA A 115 13.39 6.06 5.96
C ALA A 115 13.26 4.74 6.75
N PHE A 116 14.27 4.39 7.55
CA PHE A 116 14.26 3.19 8.39
C PHE A 116 13.16 3.24 9.47
N TYR A 117 13.06 4.34 10.22
CA TYR A 117 11.98 4.48 11.21
C TYR A 117 10.59 4.54 10.57
N TYR A 118 10.50 5.16 9.41
CA TYR A 118 9.25 5.24 8.68
C TYR A 118 8.75 3.86 8.23
N ILE A 119 9.62 3.01 7.70
CA ILE A 119 9.22 1.66 7.26
C ILE A 119 8.84 0.77 8.44
N ILE A 120 9.48 0.93 9.61
CA ILE A 120 9.07 0.23 10.84
C ILE A 120 7.66 0.67 11.25
N MET A 121 7.38 1.96 11.25
CA MET A 121 6.04 2.49 11.55
C MET A 121 4.99 1.94 10.59
N LEU A 122 5.27 1.96 9.30
CA LEU A 122 4.38 1.37 8.28
C LEU A 122 4.12 -0.11 8.55
N TRP A 123 5.15 -0.86 8.91
CA TRP A 123 5.05 -2.29 9.22
C TRP A 123 4.16 -2.56 10.44
N ILE A 124 4.30 -1.76 11.49
CA ILE A 124 3.44 -1.85 12.68
C ILE A 124 1.97 -1.61 12.31
N ILE A 125 1.66 -0.63 11.47
CA ILE A 125 0.29 -0.35 11.01
C ILE A 125 -0.26 -1.52 10.18
N ILE A 126 0.55 -2.13 9.32
CA ILE A 126 0.13 -3.29 8.53
C ILE A 126 -0.16 -4.50 9.43
N ILE A 127 0.63 -4.72 10.47
CA ILE A 127 0.40 -5.82 11.44
C ILE A 127 -0.86 -5.57 12.29
N ALA A 128 -1.13 -4.30 12.63
CA ALA A 128 -2.31 -3.92 13.40
C ALA A 128 -3.62 -4.02 12.59
N TYR A 129 -3.53 -3.95 11.27
CA TYR A 129 -4.65 -4.13 10.36
C TYR A 129 -5.06 -5.60 10.22
#